data_7a178f10ced8dc4a67233bb6a35ef413
#
_entry.id   7a178f10ced8dc4a67233bb6a35ef413
#
_cell.length_a   1.000
_cell.length_b   1.000
_cell.length_c   1.000
_cell.angle_alpha   90.00
_cell.angle_beta   90.00
_cell.angle_gamma   90.00
#
_symmetry.space_group_name_H-M   'P 1'
#
loop_
_entity.id
_entity.type
_entity.pdbx_description
1 polymer ?
#
loop_
_entity_poly.entity_id
_entity_poly.type
_entity_poly.pdbx_seq_one_letter_code
_entity_poly.pdbx_strand_id
1 'polypeptide(L)'
;MKKIAPVARFLLGFFSCAVLVACWQQAQQPVSAQTNASSVAAPIALPDFSALVERTSPAVVSIEATIGSKESQQSTELSQQDEQMQEFFKRFFGQPGPNGPSPQSPRQGTSYGSGFIISSDGYVLTNHHVIDGSDKVIVHLADRREFVAKVVGSDQSTDVAVLKIDTKNLATLAIGDSKIVKPGQWVVAIGSPFGFDYSVTAGIISALGRPSIDGSQRYVPFIQTDVAINRGNSGGPLLNTKGEVIGINSQIFSNSGGYMGVSFAIPIQVAMNAVEQIKATGSVKRGQLGVQVRDVQNEELTDSGLKVSEGAFVASVQNGSPAAKSGIKPGD
;
A
#
# COMPACT_ATOMS: atom_id res chain seq x y z
N MET A 1 77.45 -66.48 42.07
CA MET A 1 76.20 -66.58 42.84
C MET A 1 76.06 -65.32 43.69
N LYS A 2 75.35 -64.33 43.30
CA LYS A 2 75.00 -63.11 44.12
C LYS A 2 73.49 -62.96 44.12
N LYS A 3 72.91 -63.07 45.28
CA LYS A 3 71.47 -62.90 45.54
C LYS A 3 71.09 -61.40 45.36
N ILE A 4 70.17 -61.11 44.47
CA ILE A 4 69.59 -59.79 44.31
C ILE A 4 68.43 -59.67 45.29
N ALA A 5 68.44 -58.63 46.05
CA ALA A 5 67.58 -58.31 47.21
C ALA A 5 66.13 -58.04 46.79
N PRO A 6 65.15 -58.26 47.65
CA PRO A 6 63.70 -58.10 47.36
C PRO A 6 63.16 -56.67 47.39
N VAL A 7 64.04 -55.67 47.39
CA VAL A 7 63.60 -54.24 47.52
C VAL A 7 62.98 -53.67 46.27
N ALA A 8 63.28 -54.23 45.08
CA ALA A 8 62.75 -53.68 43.80
C ALA A 8 61.24 -53.99 43.52
N ARG A 9 60.64 -54.97 44.21
CA ARG A 9 59.22 -55.29 44.04
C ARG A 9 58.26 -54.43 44.85
N PHE A 10 58.69 -53.76 45.90
CA PHE A 10 57.84 -52.91 46.71
C PHE A 10 57.66 -51.50 46.11
N LEU A 11 58.63 -50.98 45.37
CA LEU A 11 58.54 -49.66 44.73
C LEU A 11 57.63 -49.62 43.47
N LEU A 12 57.47 -50.75 42.75
CA LEU A 12 56.53 -50.77 41.63
C LEU A 12 55.05 -50.84 42.06
N GLY A 13 54.73 -51.36 43.23
CA GLY A 13 53.36 -51.42 43.75
C GLY A 13 52.82 -50.08 44.19
N PHE A 14 53.70 -49.22 44.76
CA PHE A 14 53.28 -47.88 45.18
C PHE A 14 53.07 -46.92 44.05
N PHE A 15 53.79 -47.02 42.94
CA PHE A 15 53.62 -46.19 41.75
C PHE A 15 52.34 -46.51 40.98
N SER A 16 51.93 -47.76 40.97
CA SER A 16 50.70 -48.17 40.29
C SER A 16 49.42 -47.72 41.02
N CYS A 17 49.47 -47.74 42.36
CA CYS A 17 48.33 -47.27 43.15
C CYS A 17 48.14 -45.71 43.13
N ALA A 18 49.26 -44.95 43.05
CA ALA A 18 49.21 -43.54 42.95
C ALA A 18 48.61 -43.04 41.61
N VAL A 19 48.90 -43.75 40.51
CA VAL A 19 48.32 -43.38 39.17
C VAL A 19 46.85 -43.72 39.09
N LEU A 20 46.40 -44.83 39.70
CA LEU A 20 44.95 -45.15 39.71
C LEU A 20 44.13 -44.23 40.59
N VAL A 21 44.67 -43.72 41.70
CA VAL A 21 43.98 -42.72 42.54
C VAL A 21 43.92 -41.37 41.84
N ALA A 22 44.96 -40.95 41.11
CA ALA A 22 44.94 -39.69 40.33
C ALA A 22 43.93 -39.72 39.16
N CYS A 23 43.77 -40.89 38.45
CA CYS A 23 42.75 -41.06 37.44
C CYS A 23 41.32 -41.07 38.00
N TRP A 24 41.13 -41.52 39.25
CA TRP A 24 39.80 -41.55 39.86
C TRP A 24 39.37 -40.16 40.39
N GLN A 25 40.32 -39.33 40.79
CA GLN A 25 40.02 -37.92 41.16
C GLN A 25 39.71 -37.02 39.97
N GLN A 26 40.20 -37.34 38.76
CA GLN A 26 39.84 -36.59 37.54
C GLN A 26 38.42 -36.91 37.02
N ALA A 27 37.86 -38.05 37.41
CA ALA A 27 36.52 -38.46 37.00
C ALA A 27 35.38 -37.80 37.83
N GLN A 28 35.72 -37.04 38.88
CA GLN A 28 34.75 -36.39 39.77
C GLN A 28 34.72 -34.88 39.63
N GLN A 29 35.23 -34.29 38.54
CA GLN A 29 34.92 -32.88 38.29
C GLN A 29 33.44 -32.77 38.00
N PRO A 30 32.69 -31.95 38.72
CA PRO A 30 31.30 -31.69 38.38
C PRO A 30 31.30 -31.09 36.98
N VAL A 31 30.69 -31.77 36.03
CA VAL A 31 30.33 -31.16 34.76
C VAL A 31 29.43 -30.00 35.12
N SER A 32 29.98 -28.78 35.12
CA SER A 32 29.19 -27.56 35.14
C SER A 32 28.34 -27.63 33.89
N ALA A 33 27.11 -28.09 34.05
CA ALA A 33 26.10 -27.90 33.04
C ALA A 33 26.04 -26.37 32.80
N GLN A 34 26.75 -25.91 31.79
CA GLN A 34 26.42 -24.63 31.20
C GLN A 34 24.99 -24.78 30.75
N THR A 35 24.05 -24.40 31.60
CA THR A 35 22.72 -24.02 31.19
C THR A 35 22.95 -22.86 30.22
N ASN A 36 23.07 -23.17 28.92
CA ASN A 36 22.75 -22.22 27.92
C ASN A 36 21.29 -21.81 28.23
N ALA A 37 21.14 -20.82 29.08
CA ALA A 37 19.92 -20.07 29.15
C ALA A 37 19.73 -19.56 27.72
N SER A 38 18.97 -20.34 26.92
CA SER A 38 18.41 -19.84 25.69
C SER A 38 17.82 -18.50 26.09
N SER A 39 18.44 -17.43 25.63
CA SER A 39 17.86 -16.12 25.75
C SER A 39 16.48 -16.25 25.12
N VAL A 40 15.45 -16.43 25.96
CA VAL A 40 14.08 -16.36 25.51
C VAL A 40 14.00 -14.98 24.88
N ALA A 41 13.98 -14.95 23.56
CA ALA A 41 13.83 -13.70 22.84
C ALA A 41 12.64 -12.99 23.48
N ALA A 42 12.85 -11.74 23.92
CA ALA A 42 11.78 -10.95 24.51
C ALA A 42 10.57 -11.08 23.57
N PRO A 43 9.37 -11.35 24.09
CA PRO A 43 8.18 -11.49 23.25
C PRO A 43 8.10 -10.26 22.36
N ILE A 44 8.10 -10.46 21.04
CA ILE A 44 7.90 -9.38 20.09
C ILE A 44 6.49 -8.89 20.38
N ALA A 45 6.36 -7.72 20.98
CA ALA A 45 5.08 -7.10 21.22
C ALA A 45 4.40 -6.90 19.85
N LEU A 46 3.20 -7.43 19.69
CA LEU A 46 2.38 -7.13 18.51
C LEU A 46 2.13 -5.62 18.46
N PRO A 47 2.14 -5.00 17.28
CA PRO A 47 1.92 -3.57 17.18
C PRO A 47 0.49 -3.22 17.62
N ASP A 48 0.37 -2.29 18.54
CA ASP A 48 -0.90 -1.65 18.91
C ASP A 48 -0.99 -0.30 18.19
N PHE A 49 -1.99 -0.16 17.34
CA PHE A 49 -2.22 1.04 16.53
C PHE A 49 -3.25 2.00 17.14
N SER A 50 -3.79 1.73 18.33
CA SER A 50 -4.87 2.53 18.94
C SER A 50 -4.50 4.00 19.05
N ALA A 51 -3.33 4.31 19.62
CA ALA A 51 -2.86 5.69 19.75
C ALA A 51 -2.58 6.38 18.39
N LEU A 52 -2.16 5.62 17.38
CA LEU A 52 -2.00 6.13 16.02
C LEU A 52 -3.36 6.51 15.43
N VAL A 53 -4.34 5.62 15.53
CA VAL A 53 -5.70 5.82 15.03
C VAL A 53 -6.36 7.01 15.71
N GLU A 54 -6.31 7.10 17.05
CA GLU A 54 -6.86 8.23 17.81
C GLU A 54 -6.31 9.57 17.34
N ARG A 55 -5.03 9.65 17.03
CA ARG A 55 -4.37 10.87 16.56
C ARG A 55 -4.71 11.21 15.12
N THR A 56 -4.90 10.24 14.25
CA THR A 56 -5.00 10.44 12.80
C THR A 56 -6.42 10.43 12.26
N SER A 57 -7.36 9.71 12.90
CA SER A 57 -8.73 9.61 12.45
C SER A 57 -9.49 10.95 12.37
N PRO A 58 -9.23 11.97 13.21
CA PRO A 58 -9.91 13.27 13.05
C PRO A 58 -9.65 13.98 11.71
N ALA A 59 -8.59 13.59 10.99
CA ALA A 59 -8.29 14.12 9.67
C ALA A 59 -8.76 13.23 8.52
N VAL A 60 -9.37 12.08 8.80
CA VAL A 60 -9.99 11.20 7.80
C VAL A 60 -11.46 11.60 7.65
N VAL A 61 -11.93 11.64 6.41
CA VAL A 61 -13.28 12.11 6.09
C VAL A 61 -14.01 11.08 5.22
N SER A 62 -15.35 11.08 5.32
CA SER A 62 -16.19 10.40 4.36
C SER A 62 -16.56 11.33 3.22
N ILE A 63 -16.68 10.78 2.03
CA ILE A 63 -17.04 11.51 0.82
C ILE A 63 -18.28 10.86 0.22
N GLU A 64 -19.30 11.71 0.03
CA GLU A 64 -20.51 11.38 -0.69
C GLU A 64 -20.57 12.21 -1.98
N ALA A 65 -20.64 11.52 -3.11
CA ALA A 65 -20.66 12.15 -4.42
C ALA A 65 -21.94 11.75 -5.17
N THR A 66 -22.80 12.73 -5.46
CA THR A 66 -24.12 12.53 -6.11
C THR A 66 -24.03 12.84 -7.60
N ILE A 67 -24.52 11.91 -8.42
CA ILE A 67 -24.60 12.03 -9.88
C ILE A 67 -26.07 12.23 -10.28
N GLY A 68 -26.37 13.24 -11.10
CA GLY A 68 -27.72 13.43 -11.66
C GLY A 68 -28.70 14.15 -10.74
N SER A 69 -28.24 15.13 -9.93
CA SER A 69 -29.05 15.89 -8.99
C SER A 69 -30.04 16.91 -9.62
N LYS A 70 -30.20 16.93 -10.93
CA LYS A 70 -31.21 17.76 -11.58
C LYS A 70 -32.58 17.09 -11.54
N GLU A 71 -33.36 17.46 -10.52
CA GLU A 71 -34.83 17.31 -10.39
C GLU A 71 -35.38 15.88 -10.60
N SER A 72 -35.45 15.11 -9.55
CA SER A 72 -36.67 14.32 -9.25
C SER A 72 -36.76 14.09 -7.75
N GLN A 73 -37.62 14.91 -7.16
CA GLN A 73 -38.20 14.62 -5.85
C GLN A 73 -39.09 13.38 -5.99
N GLN A 74 -38.91 12.49 -5.01
CA GLN A 74 -39.86 11.47 -4.55
C GLN A 74 -39.65 10.02 -5.01
N SER A 75 -39.37 9.26 -3.99
CA SER A 75 -39.76 7.87 -3.71
C SER A 75 -38.83 6.73 -4.15
N THR A 76 -38.44 6.00 -3.13
CA THR A 76 -38.04 4.60 -3.00
C THR A 76 -36.60 4.42 -2.50
N GLU A 77 -36.42 4.56 -1.20
CA GLU A 77 -35.11 4.81 -0.57
C GLU A 77 -34.31 3.59 -0.11
N LEU A 78 -34.68 2.34 -0.30
CA LEU A 78 -33.92 1.24 0.32
C LEU A 78 -33.43 0.11 -0.60
N SER A 79 -34.01 -0.08 -1.78
CA SER A 79 -33.58 -1.15 -2.69
C SER A 79 -32.63 -0.69 -3.82
N GLN A 80 -32.57 0.59 -4.13
CA GLN A 80 -31.71 1.13 -5.20
C GLN A 80 -30.26 1.36 -4.75
N GLN A 81 -30.02 1.54 -3.48
CA GLN A 81 -28.70 1.84 -2.92
C GLN A 81 -27.76 0.61 -3.02
N ASP A 82 -28.29 -0.59 -2.85
CA ASP A 82 -27.52 -1.84 -2.97
C ASP A 82 -27.19 -2.20 -4.42
N GLU A 83 -28.08 -1.94 -5.37
CA GLU A 83 -27.84 -2.22 -6.79
C GLU A 83 -26.82 -1.26 -7.40
N GLN A 84 -26.88 0.02 -7.07
CA GLN A 84 -25.93 1.05 -7.55
C GLN A 84 -24.53 0.83 -6.99
N MET A 85 -24.43 0.40 -5.74
CA MET A 85 -23.19 0.06 -5.10
C MET A 85 -22.58 -1.21 -5.71
N GLN A 86 -23.39 -2.18 -6.12
CA GLN A 86 -22.93 -3.37 -6.84
C GLN A 86 -22.42 -3.04 -8.25
N GLU A 87 -23.05 -2.10 -8.97
CA GLU A 87 -22.58 -1.67 -10.30
C GLU A 87 -21.25 -0.92 -10.24
N PHE A 88 -21.09 -0.04 -9.23
CA PHE A 88 -19.80 0.62 -8.97
C PHE A 88 -18.69 -0.41 -8.73
N PHE A 89 -18.97 -1.46 -7.94
CA PHE A 89 -17.99 -2.53 -7.68
C PHE A 89 -17.70 -3.39 -8.90
N LYS A 90 -18.69 -3.74 -9.69
CA LYS A 90 -18.50 -4.48 -10.97
C LYS A 90 -17.62 -3.71 -11.93
N ARG A 91 -17.75 -2.39 -11.95
CA ARG A 91 -16.97 -1.52 -12.85
C ARG A 91 -15.53 -1.33 -12.38
N PHE A 92 -15.30 -1.29 -11.06
CA PHE A 92 -14.00 -0.96 -10.47
C PHE A 92 -13.17 -2.19 -10.07
N PHE A 93 -13.83 -3.26 -9.67
CA PHE A 93 -13.16 -4.47 -9.17
C PHE A 93 -13.29 -5.66 -10.12
N GLY A 94 -13.76 -5.43 -11.34
CA GLY A 94 -13.69 -6.36 -12.47
C GLY A 94 -14.51 -7.64 -12.30
N GLN A 95 -15.73 -7.67 -12.85
CA GLN A 95 -16.31 -8.91 -13.39
C GLN A 95 -16.54 -8.74 -14.89
N PRO A 96 -16.00 -9.60 -15.73
CA PRO A 96 -16.45 -9.71 -17.10
C PRO A 96 -17.84 -10.35 -17.09
N GLY A 97 -18.88 -9.57 -17.21
CA GLY A 97 -20.23 -10.08 -17.47
C GLY A 97 -20.39 -10.43 -18.94
N PRO A 98 -21.15 -11.49 -19.29
CA PRO A 98 -21.32 -11.96 -20.67
C PRO A 98 -22.40 -11.20 -21.43
N ASN A 99 -22.43 -9.86 -21.46
CA ASN A 99 -23.31 -9.12 -22.36
C ASN A 99 -22.73 -7.74 -22.68
N GLY A 100 -22.68 -7.45 -23.97
CA GLY A 100 -22.15 -6.24 -24.57
C GLY A 100 -22.89 -4.94 -24.22
N PRO A 101 -22.49 -3.80 -24.82
CA PRO A 101 -22.89 -2.46 -24.39
C PRO A 101 -24.39 -2.23 -24.53
N SER A 102 -25.09 -2.08 -23.42
CA SER A 102 -26.46 -1.55 -23.39
C SER A 102 -26.44 -0.03 -23.53
N PRO A 103 -27.49 0.57 -24.16
CA PRO A 103 -27.57 2.02 -24.33
C PRO A 103 -27.55 2.75 -22.99
N GLN A 104 -26.74 3.80 -22.89
CA GLN A 104 -26.51 4.60 -21.70
C GLN A 104 -27.80 5.34 -21.30
N SER A 105 -28.47 4.87 -20.25
CA SER A 105 -29.41 5.70 -19.50
C SER A 105 -28.60 6.70 -18.65
N PRO A 106 -29.12 7.93 -18.38
CA PRO A 106 -28.46 8.88 -17.52
C PRO A 106 -28.23 8.24 -16.15
N ARG A 107 -26.98 8.17 -15.72
CA ARG A 107 -26.61 7.57 -14.42
C ARG A 107 -27.05 8.49 -13.31
N GLN A 108 -28.08 8.12 -12.59
CA GLN A 108 -28.39 8.69 -11.28
C GLN A 108 -27.82 7.76 -10.21
N GLY A 109 -27.14 8.32 -9.23
CA GLY A 109 -26.57 7.51 -8.16
C GLY A 109 -25.72 8.30 -7.17
N THR A 110 -25.46 7.70 -6.04
CA THR A 110 -24.54 8.24 -5.03
C THR A 110 -23.34 7.31 -4.90
N SER A 111 -22.14 7.86 -5.01
CA SER A 111 -20.88 7.19 -4.76
C SER A 111 -20.41 7.55 -3.36
N TYR A 112 -19.87 6.56 -2.62
CA TYR A 112 -19.30 6.75 -1.30
C TYR A 112 -17.83 6.34 -1.30
N GLY A 113 -17.01 7.13 -0.61
CA GLY A 113 -15.60 6.85 -0.43
C GLY A 113 -15.04 7.56 0.79
N SER A 114 -13.75 7.51 0.94
CA SER A 114 -13.01 8.19 1.98
C SER A 114 -12.10 9.27 1.39
N GLY A 115 -11.62 10.12 2.25
CA GLY A 115 -10.59 11.09 1.94
C GLY A 115 -9.81 11.45 3.19
N PHE A 116 -8.86 12.33 3.06
CA PHE A 116 -8.13 12.88 4.19
C PHE A 116 -7.71 14.33 3.96
N ILE A 117 -7.64 15.08 5.05
CA ILE A 117 -7.33 16.50 5.07
C ILE A 117 -5.81 16.69 5.05
N ILE A 118 -5.30 17.44 4.08
CA ILE A 118 -3.87 17.73 3.90
C ILE A 118 -3.46 19.13 4.34
N SER A 119 -4.44 20.01 4.58
CA SER A 119 -4.16 21.38 5.05
C SER A 119 -5.27 21.91 5.93
N SER A 120 -4.93 22.71 6.92
CA SER A 120 -5.86 23.25 7.92
C SER A 120 -6.91 24.21 7.36
N ASP A 121 -6.70 24.69 6.13
CA ASP A 121 -7.63 25.55 5.39
C ASP A 121 -8.65 24.77 4.55
N GLY A 122 -8.61 23.40 4.56
CA GLY A 122 -9.67 22.57 4.02
C GLY A 122 -9.39 21.92 2.66
N TYR A 123 -8.13 21.71 2.27
CA TYR A 123 -7.84 20.83 1.15
C TYR A 123 -7.95 19.36 1.58
N VAL A 124 -8.69 18.58 0.79
CA VAL A 124 -8.94 17.15 1.00
C VAL A 124 -8.49 16.38 -0.21
N LEU A 125 -7.83 15.24 0.01
CA LEU A 125 -7.48 14.28 -1.04
C LEU A 125 -8.42 13.08 -1.00
N THR A 126 -8.73 12.58 -2.20
CA THR A 126 -9.47 11.33 -2.43
C THR A 126 -9.10 10.76 -3.80
N ASN A 127 -9.77 9.68 -4.20
CA ASN A 127 -9.63 9.14 -5.56
C ASN A 127 -10.51 9.90 -6.56
N HIS A 128 -10.05 9.96 -7.81
CA HIS A 128 -10.84 10.47 -8.93
C HIS A 128 -12.15 9.68 -9.09
N HIS A 129 -12.08 8.36 -9.05
CA HIS A 129 -13.24 7.50 -9.26
C HIS A 129 -14.35 7.67 -8.21
N VAL A 130 -14.02 8.15 -7.01
CA VAL A 130 -15.02 8.43 -5.96
C VAL A 130 -15.94 9.58 -6.37
N ILE A 131 -15.40 10.56 -7.11
CA ILE A 131 -16.11 11.79 -7.49
C ILE A 131 -16.44 11.89 -8.99
N ASP A 132 -16.05 10.91 -9.78
CA ASP A 132 -16.19 10.95 -11.25
C ASP A 132 -17.64 11.10 -11.68
N GLY A 133 -17.92 12.12 -12.50
CA GLY A 133 -19.25 12.41 -13.01
C GLY A 133 -20.23 12.97 -11.99
N SER A 134 -19.79 13.32 -10.78
CA SER A 134 -20.67 13.88 -9.75
C SER A 134 -20.98 15.37 -9.99
N ASP A 135 -22.24 15.74 -9.74
CA ASP A 135 -22.69 17.15 -9.74
C ASP A 135 -22.49 17.82 -8.37
N LYS A 136 -22.49 17.02 -7.31
CA LYS A 136 -22.35 17.49 -5.94
C LYS A 136 -21.48 16.54 -5.14
N VAL A 137 -20.54 17.08 -4.38
CA VAL A 137 -19.68 16.33 -3.45
C VAL A 137 -19.87 16.90 -2.06
N ILE A 138 -20.16 16.03 -1.09
CA ILE A 138 -20.27 16.37 0.33
C ILE A 138 -19.12 15.67 1.06
N VAL A 139 -18.45 16.42 1.93
CA VAL A 139 -17.42 15.90 2.83
C VAL A 139 -17.97 15.91 4.25
N HIS A 140 -18.00 14.72 4.88
CA HIS A 140 -18.43 14.52 6.25
C HIS A 140 -17.18 14.38 7.13
N LEU A 141 -17.04 15.23 8.13
CA LEU A 141 -15.93 15.21 9.07
C LEU A 141 -16.21 14.24 10.23
N ALA A 142 -15.15 13.81 10.92
CA ALA A 142 -15.25 12.94 12.10
C ALA A 142 -16.09 13.55 13.25
N ASP A 143 -16.18 14.86 13.33
CA ASP A 143 -17.00 15.59 14.30
C ASP A 143 -18.46 15.83 13.87
N ARG A 144 -18.91 15.15 12.81
CA ARG A 144 -20.25 15.20 12.21
C ARG A 144 -20.61 16.48 11.49
N ARG A 145 -19.66 17.38 11.27
CA ARG A 145 -19.87 18.52 10.37
C ARG A 145 -19.83 18.07 8.93
N GLU A 146 -20.67 18.68 8.11
CA GLU A 146 -20.80 18.38 6.68
C GLU A 146 -20.52 19.65 5.86
N PHE A 147 -19.81 19.49 4.77
CA PHE A 147 -19.47 20.60 3.88
C PHE A 147 -19.68 20.19 2.43
N VAL A 148 -20.35 21.05 1.67
CA VAL A 148 -20.33 20.94 0.21
C VAL A 148 -18.92 21.29 -0.26
N ALA A 149 -18.26 20.34 -0.88
CA ALA A 149 -16.90 20.52 -1.36
C ALA A 149 -16.89 21.06 -2.79
N LYS A 150 -15.96 21.97 -3.04
CA LYS A 150 -15.59 22.35 -4.39
C LYS A 150 -14.56 21.38 -4.93
N VAL A 151 -14.81 20.76 -6.07
CA VAL A 151 -13.79 20.00 -6.80
C VAL A 151 -12.80 21.00 -7.39
N VAL A 152 -11.56 21.00 -6.88
CA VAL A 152 -10.46 21.84 -7.40
C VAL A 152 -9.98 21.30 -8.73
N GLY A 153 -9.91 19.97 -8.84
CA GLY A 153 -9.60 19.22 -10.05
C GLY A 153 -9.35 17.77 -9.72
N SER A 154 -9.22 16.96 -10.76
CA SER A 154 -8.89 15.54 -10.62
C SER A 154 -8.07 15.04 -11.80
N ASP A 155 -7.43 13.91 -11.62
CA ASP A 155 -6.63 13.25 -12.63
C ASP A 155 -6.94 11.75 -12.70
N GLN A 156 -7.61 11.34 -13.75
CA GLN A 156 -7.99 9.97 -13.99
C GLN A 156 -6.79 9.03 -14.12
N SER A 157 -5.69 9.50 -14.71
CA SER A 157 -4.52 8.65 -14.96
C SER A 157 -3.77 8.25 -13.69
N THR A 158 -3.85 9.04 -12.62
CA THR A 158 -3.31 8.70 -11.31
C THR A 158 -4.40 8.36 -10.29
N ASP A 159 -5.67 8.48 -10.67
CA ASP A 159 -6.82 8.28 -9.81
C ASP A 159 -6.79 9.17 -8.55
N VAL A 160 -6.41 10.44 -8.70
CA VAL A 160 -6.31 11.42 -7.62
C VAL A 160 -7.28 12.57 -7.85
N ALA A 161 -7.97 12.98 -6.81
CA ALA A 161 -8.83 14.17 -6.79
C ALA A 161 -8.51 15.08 -5.60
N VAL A 162 -8.61 16.38 -5.84
CA VAL A 162 -8.42 17.46 -4.83
C VAL A 162 -9.73 18.16 -4.63
N LEU A 163 -10.19 18.16 -3.39
CA LEU A 163 -11.39 18.87 -2.97
C LEU A 163 -11.01 20.04 -2.07
N LYS A 164 -11.89 21.03 -1.99
CA LYS A 164 -11.77 22.18 -1.08
C LYS A 164 -13.08 22.38 -0.33
N ILE A 165 -13.02 22.34 0.99
CA ILE A 165 -14.13 22.72 1.87
C ILE A 165 -13.84 24.09 2.50
N ASP A 166 -14.88 24.88 2.70
CA ASP A 166 -14.76 26.24 3.26
C ASP A 166 -14.84 26.22 4.78
N THR A 167 -13.71 25.86 5.39
CA THR A 167 -13.55 25.86 6.85
C THR A 167 -12.06 25.97 7.21
N LYS A 168 -11.76 26.24 8.47
CA LYS A 168 -10.40 26.46 8.98
C LYS A 168 -10.16 25.64 10.25
N ASN A 169 -8.90 25.58 10.67
CA ASN A 169 -8.48 24.92 11.90
C ASN A 169 -8.81 23.42 11.92
N LEU A 170 -8.68 22.77 10.78
CA LEU A 170 -8.87 21.33 10.65
C LEU A 170 -7.64 20.54 11.11
N ALA A 171 -7.88 19.37 11.68
CA ALA A 171 -6.86 18.36 11.84
C ALA A 171 -6.34 17.94 10.46
N THR A 172 -5.04 17.71 10.32
CA THR A 172 -4.38 17.33 9.06
C THR A 172 -3.51 16.12 9.25
N LEU A 173 -3.33 15.32 8.21
CA LEU A 173 -2.34 14.26 8.19
C LEU A 173 -0.98 14.77 7.71
N ALA A 174 0.07 14.28 8.34
CA ALA A 174 1.43 14.49 7.87
C ALA A 174 1.68 13.63 6.61
N ILE A 175 2.30 14.22 5.61
CA ILE A 175 2.70 13.54 4.39
C ILE A 175 4.06 12.88 4.62
N GLY A 176 4.12 11.56 4.46
CA GLY A 176 5.34 10.77 4.56
C GLY A 176 6.09 10.69 3.22
N ASP A 177 7.04 9.75 3.15
CA ASP A 177 7.82 9.49 1.95
C ASP A 177 7.62 8.05 1.46
N SER A 178 6.90 7.88 0.34
CA SER A 178 6.68 6.55 -0.27
C SER A 178 7.90 6.02 -1.03
N LYS A 179 8.96 6.80 -1.23
CA LYS A 179 10.17 6.35 -1.93
C LYS A 179 11.08 5.50 -1.04
N ILE A 180 10.96 5.65 0.28
CA ILE A 180 11.82 4.95 1.25
C ILE A 180 11.16 3.73 1.89
N VAL A 181 9.88 3.48 1.60
CA VAL A 181 9.15 2.34 2.17
C VAL A 181 9.70 1.02 1.62
N LYS A 182 9.54 -0.06 2.41
CA LYS A 182 10.07 -1.39 2.07
C LYS A 182 9.02 -2.46 2.33
N PRO A 183 9.01 -3.54 1.53
CA PRO A 183 8.23 -4.73 1.85
C PRO A 183 8.50 -5.23 3.27
N GLY A 184 7.46 -5.69 3.95
CA GLY A 184 7.50 -6.13 5.34
C GLY A 184 7.23 -5.04 6.38
N GLN A 185 7.20 -3.76 6.02
CA GLN A 185 6.84 -2.68 6.93
C GLN A 185 5.35 -2.68 7.23
N TRP A 186 4.99 -2.48 8.52
CA TRP A 186 3.61 -2.34 8.95
C TRP A 186 2.97 -1.08 8.39
N VAL A 187 1.73 -1.20 7.97
CA VAL A 187 0.90 -0.11 7.47
C VAL A 187 -0.53 -0.22 7.99
N VAL A 188 -1.20 0.91 8.09
CA VAL A 188 -2.58 1.03 8.57
C VAL A 188 -3.39 1.80 7.52
N ALA A 189 -4.51 1.23 7.08
CA ALA A 189 -5.49 1.96 6.30
C ALA A 189 -6.63 2.42 7.19
N ILE A 190 -7.06 3.65 7.00
CA ILE A 190 -8.24 4.20 7.65
C ILE A 190 -9.19 4.67 6.56
N GLY A 191 -10.44 4.20 6.65
CA GLY A 191 -11.53 4.69 5.83
C GLY A 191 -12.69 5.14 6.69
N SER A 192 -13.59 5.95 6.14
CA SER A 192 -14.84 6.36 6.78
C SER A 192 -16.01 6.01 5.87
N PRO A 193 -16.33 4.70 5.75
CA PRO A 193 -17.49 4.28 5.01
C PRO A 193 -18.76 4.78 5.73
N PHE A 194 -19.69 5.35 4.99
CA PHE A 194 -21.02 5.73 5.51
C PHE A 194 -21.10 6.93 6.48
N GLY A 195 -20.01 7.71 6.65
CA GLY A 195 -20.11 9.08 7.16
C GLY A 195 -19.82 9.33 8.64
N PHE A 196 -19.83 8.34 9.53
CA PHE A 196 -19.71 8.61 10.98
C PHE A 196 -18.69 7.75 11.71
N ASP A 197 -18.46 6.53 11.24
CA ASP A 197 -17.53 5.60 11.87
C ASP A 197 -16.38 5.29 10.91
N TYR A 198 -15.16 5.27 11.43
CA TYR A 198 -14.02 4.84 10.63
C TYR A 198 -13.76 3.36 10.80
N SER A 199 -13.39 2.73 9.68
CA SER A 199 -12.88 1.37 9.65
C SER A 199 -11.37 1.42 9.58
N VAL A 200 -10.72 0.68 10.48
CA VAL A 200 -9.26 0.59 10.54
C VAL A 200 -8.86 -0.83 10.18
N THR A 201 -7.93 -0.95 9.25
CA THR A 201 -7.33 -2.21 8.89
C THR A 201 -5.81 -2.07 8.89
N ALA A 202 -5.09 -3.12 9.27
CA ALA A 202 -3.64 -3.13 9.34
C ALA A 202 -3.08 -4.34 8.60
N GLY A 203 -1.87 -4.21 8.11
CA GLY A 203 -1.14 -5.23 7.40
C GLY A 203 0.28 -4.75 7.10
N ILE A 204 0.90 -5.30 6.06
CA ILE A 204 2.25 -4.96 5.66
C ILE A 204 2.31 -4.52 4.19
N ILE A 205 3.36 -3.84 3.82
CA ILE A 205 3.72 -3.65 2.43
C ILE A 205 4.18 -5.02 1.89
N SER A 206 3.48 -5.52 0.87
CA SER A 206 3.78 -6.82 0.24
C SER A 206 4.76 -6.67 -0.92
N ALA A 207 4.60 -5.61 -1.73
CA ALA A 207 5.47 -5.30 -2.87
C ALA A 207 5.38 -3.82 -3.26
N LEU A 208 6.30 -3.36 -4.09
CA LEU A 208 6.35 -2.00 -4.61
C LEU A 208 6.42 -2.01 -6.14
N GLY A 209 5.99 -0.90 -6.77
CA GLY A 209 6.11 -0.71 -8.21
C GLY A 209 5.19 -1.59 -9.03
N ARG A 210 4.06 -2.05 -8.48
CA ARG A 210 3.11 -2.88 -9.21
C ARG A 210 2.36 -2.05 -10.26
N PRO A 211 2.22 -2.57 -11.49
CA PRO A 211 1.38 -1.93 -12.50
C PRO A 211 -0.10 -2.02 -12.12
N SER A 212 -0.93 -1.17 -12.73
CA SER A 212 -2.39 -1.27 -12.63
C SER A 212 -2.87 -2.62 -13.15
N ILE A 213 -3.85 -3.22 -12.47
CA ILE A 213 -4.42 -4.53 -12.81
C ILE A 213 -5.11 -4.49 -14.18
N ASP A 214 -5.81 -3.40 -14.47
CA ASP A 214 -6.59 -3.19 -15.71
C ASP A 214 -5.87 -2.32 -16.75
N GLY A 215 -4.67 -1.85 -16.44
CA GLY A 215 -3.87 -0.97 -17.29
C GLY A 215 -4.40 0.47 -17.40
N SER A 216 -5.41 0.86 -16.62
CA SER A 216 -6.01 2.21 -16.67
C SER A 216 -5.08 3.26 -16.07
N GLN A 217 -4.40 2.97 -14.96
CA GLN A 217 -3.46 3.88 -14.29
C GLN A 217 -2.00 3.52 -14.59
N ARG A 218 -1.61 3.63 -15.86
CA ARG A 218 -0.26 3.23 -16.35
C ARG A 218 0.91 3.97 -15.71
N TYR A 219 0.65 5.12 -15.10
CA TYR A 219 1.67 5.98 -14.49
C TYR A 219 1.79 5.81 -12.98
N VAL A 220 1.07 4.86 -12.39
CA VAL A 220 1.07 4.62 -10.96
C VAL A 220 1.85 3.35 -10.64
N PRO A 221 3.04 3.45 -10.02
CA PRO A 221 3.77 2.30 -9.48
C PRO A 221 3.19 1.94 -8.11
N PHE A 222 2.09 1.20 -8.08
CA PHE A 222 1.33 0.93 -6.86
C PHE A 222 2.15 0.31 -5.74
N ILE A 223 1.81 0.68 -4.50
CA ILE A 223 2.19 -0.04 -3.28
C ILE A 223 1.19 -1.18 -3.11
N GLN A 224 1.66 -2.42 -3.16
CA GLN A 224 0.85 -3.60 -2.84
C GLN A 224 0.90 -3.88 -1.34
N THR A 225 -0.25 -4.15 -0.75
CA THR A 225 -0.39 -4.50 0.68
C THR A 225 -1.35 -5.67 0.87
N ASP A 226 -1.34 -6.27 2.06
CA ASP A 226 -2.36 -7.22 2.52
C ASP A 226 -3.37 -6.57 3.48
N VAL A 227 -3.39 -5.24 3.54
CA VAL A 227 -4.39 -4.47 4.27
C VAL A 227 -5.76 -4.70 3.67
N ALA A 228 -6.74 -5.10 4.47
CA ALA A 228 -8.09 -5.32 3.98
C ALA A 228 -8.75 -4.00 3.55
N ILE A 229 -8.92 -3.83 2.25
CA ILE A 229 -9.67 -2.73 1.65
C ILE A 229 -11.05 -3.25 1.25
N ASN A 230 -12.07 -2.58 1.74
CA ASN A 230 -13.46 -2.85 1.44
C ASN A 230 -14.14 -1.56 0.97
N ARG A 231 -15.43 -1.69 0.63
CA ARG A 231 -16.27 -0.56 0.23
C ARG A 231 -16.16 0.59 1.22
N GLY A 232 -15.87 1.79 0.72
CA GLY A 232 -15.75 3.00 1.51
C GLY A 232 -14.32 3.37 1.96
N ASN A 233 -13.34 2.45 1.90
CA ASN A 233 -11.95 2.78 2.23
C ASN A 233 -11.18 3.44 1.07
N SER A 234 -11.68 3.34 -0.16
CA SER A 234 -11.07 3.98 -1.35
C SER A 234 -10.99 5.49 -1.17
N GLY A 235 -9.84 6.08 -1.47
CA GLY A 235 -9.52 7.49 -1.24
C GLY A 235 -9.00 7.81 0.16
N GLY A 236 -9.15 6.89 1.12
CA GLY A 236 -8.59 7.04 2.47
C GLY A 236 -7.06 6.86 2.50
N PRO A 237 -6.42 7.31 3.59
CA PRO A 237 -4.97 7.23 3.74
C PRO A 237 -4.48 5.81 4.02
N LEU A 238 -3.32 5.47 3.45
CA LEU A 238 -2.45 4.40 3.91
C LEU A 238 -1.33 5.03 4.73
N LEU A 239 -1.25 4.69 6.02
CA LEU A 239 -0.35 5.28 7.00
C LEU A 239 0.80 4.33 7.31
N ASN A 240 1.99 4.89 7.57
CA ASN A 240 3.07 4.16 8.23
C ASN A 240 2.85 4.14 9.76
N THR A 241 3.72 3.45 10.49
CA THR A 241 3.64 3.35 11.97
C THR A 241 3.84 4.67 12.73
N LYS A 242 4.30 5.72 12.05
CA LYS A 242 4.40 7.07 12.62
C LYS A 242 3.11 7.88 12.45
N GLY A 243 2.16 7.39 11.65
CA GLY A 243 0.93 8.10 11.29
C GLY A 243 1.12 9.06 10.10
N GLU A 244 2.18 8.89 9.32
CA GLU A 244 2.41 9.65 8.11
C GLU A 244 1.79 8.94 6.91
N VAL A 245 1.16 9.68 6.01
CA VAL A 245 0.54 9.15 4.79
C VAL A 245 1.62 8.74 3.80
N ILE A 246 1.66 7.47 3.44
CA ILE A 246 2.57 6.93 2.43
C ILE A 246 1.85 6.54 1.13
N GLY A 247 0.51 6.49 1.15
CA GLY A 247 -0.29 6.19 -0.04
C GLY A 247 -1.75 6.53 0.13
N ILE A 248 -2.51 6.45 -0.97
CA ILE A 248 -3.96 6.56 -1.02
C ILE A 248 -4.51 5.20 -1.39
N ASN A 249 -5.39 4.62 -0.56
CA ASN A 249 -6.05 3.35 -0.85
C ASN A 249 -6.90 3.50 -2.12
N SER A 250 -6.74 2.61 -3.10
CA SER A 250 -7.41 2.76 -4.40
C SER A 250 -8.11 1.49 -4.84
N GLN A 251 -7.40 0.38 -5.02
CA GLN A 251 -7.89 -0.82 -5.68
C GLN A 251 -7.64 -2.08 -4.85
N ILE A 252 -8.40 -3.15 -5.16
CA ILE A 252 -8.11 -4.52 -4.72
C ILE A 252 -7.99 -5.43 -5.95
N PHE A 253 -7.20 -6.48 -5.83
CA PHE A 253 -7.30 -7.61 -6.75
C PHE A 253 -8.48 -8.48 -6.31
N SER A 254 -9.46 -8.66 -7.18
CA SER A 254 -10.67 -9.42 -6.83
C SER A 254 -11.30 -10.08 -8.04
N ASN A 255 -11.68 -11.35 -7.87
CA ASN A 255 -12.48 -12.09 -8.84
C ASN A 255 -13.98 -12.11 -8.47
N SER A 256 -14.30 -11.79 -7.20
CA SER A 256 -15.65 -11.85 -6.64
C SER A 256 -16.21 -10.49 -6.22
N GLY A 257 -15.41 -9.42 -6.37
CA GLY A 257 -15.73 -8.07 -5.86
C GLY A 257 -15.41 -7.85 -4.39
N GLY A 258 -14.96 -8.88 -3.66
CA GLY A 258 -14.51 -8.78 -2.26
C GLY A 258 -12.98 -8.84 -2.13
N TYR A 259 -12.47 -8.42 -0.98
CA TYR A 259 -11.05 -8.50 -0.65
C TYR A 259 -10.54 -9.95 -0.63
N MET A 260 -9.44 -10.21 -1.34
CA MET A 260 -8.82 -11.53 -1.48
C MET A 260 -7.33 -11.54 -1.09
N GLY A 261 -6.93 -10.70 -0.13
CA GLY A 261 -5.56 -10.67 0.37
C GLY A 261 -4.61 -9.75 -0.39
N VAL A 262 -5.08 -9.03 -1.41
CA VAL A 262 -4.23 -8.12 -2.21
C VAL A 262 -4.93 -6.79 -2.41
N SER A 263 -4.30 -5.72 -1.95
CA SER A 263 -4.74 -4.34 -2.10
C SER A 263 -3.64 -3.47 -2.68
N PHE A 264 -4.04 -2.36 -3.27
CA PHE A 264 -3.16 -1.42 -3.95
C PHE A 264 -3.42 0.00 -3.47
N ALA A 265 -2.34 0.71 -3.17
CA ALA A 265 -2.38 2.12 -2.83
C ALA A 265 -1.53 2.94 -3.80
N ILE A 266 -2.00 4.12 -4.15
CA ILE A 266 -1.28 5.11 -4.95
C ILE A 266 -0.18 5.69 -4.06
N PRO A 267 1.11 5.63 -4.46
CA PRO A 267 2.18 6.23 -3.66
C PRO A 267 1.94 7.72 -3.43
N ILE A 268 2.14 8.19 -2.20
CA ILE A 268 1.81 9.58 -1.85
C ILE A 268 2.59 10.61 -2.67
N GLN A 269 3.84 10.36 -3.07
CA GLN A 269 4.60 11.26 -3.91
C GLN A 269 3.98 11.43 -5.31
N VAL A 270 3.39 10.35 -5.86
CA VAL A 270 2.65 10.44 -7.14
C VAL A 270 1.42 11.32 -6.97
N ALA A 271 0.68 11.11 -5.88
CA ALA A 271 -0.48 11.93 -5.57
C ALA A 271 -0.11 13.40 -5.35
N MET A 272 0.93 13.70 -4.57
CA MET A 272 1.33 15.08 -4.29
C MET A 272 1.82 15.83 -5.53
N ASN A 273 2.49 15.16 -6.48
CA ASN A 273 2.82 15.76 -7.77
C ASN A 273 1.57 16.16 -8.57
N ALA A 274 0.52 15.33 -8.52
CA ALA A 274 -0.76 15.68 -9.14
C ALA A 274 -1.44 16.84 -8.40
N VAL A 275 -1.43 16.82 -7.06
CA VAL A 275 -2.00 17.87 -6.20
C VAL A 275 -1.42 19.24 -6.49
N GLU A 276 -0.10 19.36 -6.60
CA GLU A 276 0.58 20.62 -6.91
C GLU A 276 0.10 21.20 -8.24
N GLN A 277 0.01 20.39 -9.29
CA GLN A 277 -0.47 20.82 -10.59
C GLN A 277 -1.96 21.17 -10.57
N ILE A 278 -2.80 20.36 -9.92
CA ILE A 278 -4.24 20.59 -9.78
C ILE A 278 -4.49 21.90 -9.03
N LYS A 279 -3.78 22.15 -7.93
CA LYS A 279 -3.91 23.43 -7.19
C LYS A 279 -3.48 24.63 -8.01
N ALA A 280 -2.48 24.49 -8.87
CA ALA A 280 -1.96 25.58 -9.68
C ALA A 280 -2.80 25.85 -10.93
N THR A 281 -3.32 24.81 -11.60
CA THR A 281 -3.92 24.94 -12.96
C THR A 281 -5.28 24.25 -13.12
N GLY A 282 -5.77 23.54 -12.09
CA GLY A 282 -7.00 22.74 -12.14
C GLY A 282 -6.85 21.37 -12.81
N SER A 283 -5.71 21.05 -13.40
CA SER A 283 -5.51 19.81 -14.14
C SER A 283 -4.03 19.37 -14.12
N VAL A 284 -3.80 18.08 -14.41
CA VAL A 284 -2.45 17.52 -14.54
C VAL A 284 -2.04 17.49 -16.01
N LYS A 285 -0.89 18.10 -16.32
CA LYS A 285 -0.30 18.08 -17.66
C LYS A 285 0.83 17.06 -17.70
N ARG A 286 0.84 16.22 -18.74
CA ARG A 286 1.89 15.23 -18.98
C ARG A 286 2.54 15.45 -20.32
N GLY A 287 3.88 15.33 -20.34
CA GLY A 287 4.65 15.26 -21.58
C GLY A 287 4.55 13.84 -22.17
N GLN A 288 4.62 13.75 -23.50
CA GLN A 288 4.68 12.49 -24.22
C GLN A 288 6.01 12.41 -24.96
N LEU A 289 6.78 11.33 -24.75
CA LEU A 289 8.01 11.06 -25.50
C LEU A 289 7.74 10.54 -26.91
N GLY A 290 6.64 9.78 -27.08
CA GLY A 290 6.29 9.14 -28.35
C GLY A 290 7.09 7.85 -28.57
N VAL A 291 7.24 7.03 -27.53
CA VAL A 291 7.82 5.69 -27.57
C VAL A 291 6.82 4.66 -27.07
N GLN A 292 6.92 3.44 -27.60
CA GLN A 292 6.33 2.26 -26.96
C GLN A 292 7.46 1.49 -26.30
N VAL A 293 7.30 1.20 -25.01
CA VAL A 293 8.27 0.45 -24.23
C VAL A 293 7.64 -0.83 -23.67
N ARG A 294 8.46 -1.84 -23.43
CA ARG A 294 8.13 -3.06 -22.72
C ARG A 294 9.31 -3.50 -21.87
N ASP A 295 9.09 -4.45 -20.99
CA ASP A 295 10.18 -5.05 -20.24
C ASP A 295 11.17 -5.77 -21.16
N VAL A 296 12.43 -5.77 -20.79
CA VAL A 296 13.48 -6.51 -21.49
C VAL A 296 13.19 -8.02 -21.35
N GLN A 297 13.15 -8.73 -22.47
CA GLN A 297 12.94 -10.18 -22.50
C GLN A 297 14.26 -10.92 -22.78
N ASN A 298 14.31 -12.21 -22.47
CA ASN A 298 15.51 -13.03 -22.67
C ASN A 298 16.00 -13.06 -24.15
N GLU A 299 15.10 -12.91 -25.11
CA GLU A 299 15.40 -12.86 -26.55
C GLU A 299 16.24 -11.64 -26.87
N GLU A 300 15.91 -10.45 -26.32
CA GLU A 300 16.72 -9.24 -26.53
C GLU A 300 18.10 -9.33 -25.89
N LEU A 301 18.23 -10.03 -24.76
CA LEU A 301 19.53 -10.28 -24.13
C LEU A 301 20.45 -11.09 -25.06
N THR A 302 19.90 -12.03 -25.81
CA THR A 302 20.64 -12.91 -26.71
C THR A 302 20.97 -12.21 -28.03
N ASP A 303 19.98 -11.58 -28.66
CA ASP A 303 20.07 -11.06 -30.02
C ASP A 303 20.70 -9.66 -30.08
N SER A 304 20.48 -8.83 -29.07
CA SER A 304 20.99 -7.44 -29.03
C SER A 304 22.28 -7.27 -28.24
N GLY A 305 22.77 -8.36 -27.62
CA GLY A 305 23.99 -8.31 -26.81
C GLY A 305 23.84 -7.49 -25.52
N LEU A 306 22.60 -7.27 -25.05
CA LEU A 306 22.32 -6.60 -23.79
C LEU A 306 22.86 -7.44 -22.62
N LYS A 307 23.53 -6.77 -21.67
CA LYS A 307 24.15 -7.42 -20.50
C LYS A 307 23.28 -7.39 -19.24
N VAL A 308 22.12 -6.73 -19.32
CA VAL A 308 21.21 -6.52 -18.19
C VAL A 308 19.79 -6.92 -18.57
N SER A 309 19.11 -7.59 -17.67
CA SER A 309 17.72 -8.00 -17.81
C SER A 309 16.72 -6.97 -17.24
N GLU A 310 17.20 -5.82 -16.81
CA GLU A 310 16.39 -4.76 -16.22
C GLU A 310 16.42 -3.53 -17.11
N GLY A 311 15.25 -2.93 -17.33
CA GLY A 311 15.11 -1.71 -18.11
C GLY A 311 13.84 -1.68 -18.95
N ALA A 312 13.68 -0.61 -19.71
CA ALA A 312 12.58 -0.40 -20.63
C ALA A 312 13.10 -0.55 -22.07
N PHE A 313 12.80 -1.64 -22.74
CA PHE A 313 13.13 -1.87 -24.13
C PHE A 313 12.22 -1.03 -25.04
N VAL A 314 12.80 -0.22 -25.93
CA VAL A 314 12.05 0.61 -26.87
C VAL A 314 11.59 -0.24 -28.06
N ALA A 315 10.31 -0.64 -28.03
CA ALA A 315 9.73 -1.45 -29.10
C ALA A 315 9.45 -0.63 -30.38
N SER A 316 9.02 0.63 -30.23
CA SER A 316 8.79 1.53 -31.37
C SER A 316 8.93 2.99 -30.97
N VAL A 317 9.22 3.85 -31.97
CA VAL A 317 9.34 5.30 -31.83
C VAL A 317 8.40 5.97 -32.84
N GLN A 318 7.52 6.86 -32.35
CA GLN A 318 6.61 7.61 -33.19
C GLN A 318 7.35 8.66 -34.03
N ASN A 319 7.11 8.68 -35.33
CA ASN A 319 7.71 9.67 -36.22
C ASN A 319 7.38 11.11 -35.82
N GLY A 320 8.40 11.99 -35.83
CA GLY A 320 8.24 13.39 -35.46
C GLY A 320 8.08 13.66 -33.96
N SER A 321 8.08 12.62 -33.13
CA SER A 321 8.00 12.72 -31.67
C SER A 321 9.25 13.35 -31.04
N PRO A 322 9.18 13.81 -29.77
CA PRO A 322 10.38 14.21 -29.03
C PRO A 322 11.45 13.12 -28.99
N ALA A 323 11.08 11.86 -28.81
CA ALA A 323 11.99 10.72 -28.82
C ALA A 323 12.73 10.58 -30.15
N ALA A 324 12.00 10.64 -31.27
CA ALA A 324 12.61 10.59 -32.61
C ALA A 324 13.61 11.75 -32.84
N LYS A 325 13.25 12.97 -32.38
CA LYS A 325 14.11 14.16 -32.50
C LYS A 325 15.33 14.07 -31.60
N SER A 326 15.28 13.39 -30.47
CA SER A 326 16.43 13.17 -29.56
C SER A 326 17.27 11.96 -29.92
N GLY A 327 16.94 11.24 -31.01
CA GLY A 327 17.75 10.15 -31.54
C GLY A 327 17.48 8.79 -30.90
N ILE A 328 16.42 8.65 -30.08
CA ILE A 328 15.97 7.36 -29.56
C ILE A 328 15.46 6.51 -30.73
N LYS A 329 15.82 5.24 -30.73
CA LYS A 329 15.49 4.28 -31.81
C LYS A 329 14.80 3.04 -31.24
N PRO A 330 14.03 2.31 -32.06
CA PRO A 330 13.63 0.95 -31.72
C PRO A 330 14.88 0.10 -31.42
N GLY A 331 14.85 -0.67 -30.35
CA GLY A 331 15.97 -1.49 -29.89
C GLY A 331 16.83 -0.84 -28.77
N ASP A 332 16.64 0.45 -28.44
CA ASP A 332 17.31 1.09 -27.31
C ASP A 332 16.76 0.58 -25.97
#